data_3efd56abe8b9aeb6a61608b151da3bb5
#
_entry.id   3efd56abe8b9aeb6a61608b151da3bb5
#
_cell.length_a   1.000
_cell.length_b   1.000
_cell.length_c   1.000
_cell.angle_alpha   90.00
_cell.angle_beta   90.00
_cell.angle_gamma   90.00
#
_symmetry.space_group_name_H-M   'P 1'
#
loop_
_entity.id
_entity.type
_entity.pdbx_description
1 polymer ?
#
loop_
_entity_poly.entity_id
_entity_poly.type
_entity_poly.pdbx_seq_one_letter_code
_entity_poly.pdbx_strand_id
1 'polypeptide(L)'
;MFSSIVRILIIMTDILDQFRTLANAPTRRRPAYLEDKLQISCKYWFDMQYPQYRLLLHHSPNEGLLMKHDRDGAKRKAMGMRAGFPDFIFLLPNKKYPYLAIELKSAKGRQSDHQKEYQQAVETAGGRYVIVRTTEEFMVTINDYLKKI
;
A
#
# COMPACT_ATOMS: atom_id res chain seq x y z
N MET A 1 -12.37 -30.87 -1.96
CA MET A 1 -12.94 -29.50 -1.79
C MET A 1 -12.85 -29.16 -0.31
N PHE A 2 -11.91 -28.33 0.09
CA PHE A 2 -11.81 -27.92 1.50
C PHE A 2 -12.95 -26.94 1.80
N SER A 3 -13.66 -27.17 2.91
CA SER A 3 -14.74 -26.29 3.40
C SER A 3 -14.25 -24.85 3.53
N SER A 4 -15.11 -23.86 3.26
CA SER A 4 -14.82 -22.42 3.42
C SER A 4 -14.24 -22.09 4.81
N ILE A 5 -14.65 -22.83 5.84
CA ILE A 5 -14.16 -22.70 7.22
C ILE A 5 -12.68 -23.08 7.33
N VAL A 6 -12.24 -24.16 6.66
CA VAL A 6 -10.84 -24.60 6.69
C VAL A 6 -9.93 -23.58 5.99
N ARG A 7 -10.39 -22.98 4.89
CA ARG A 7 -9.66 -21.89 4.21
C ARG A 7 -9.51 -20.65 5.11
N ILE A 8 -10.57 -20.28 5.81
CA ILE A 8 -10.54 -19.14 6.75
C ILE A 8 -9.57 -19.43 7.90
N LEU A 9 -9.55 -20.65 8.45
CA LEU A 9 -8.63 -21.04 9.52
C LEU A 9 -7.16 -21.02 9.06
N ILE A 10 -6.84 -21.56 7.89
CA ILE A 10 -5.48 -21.53 7.33
C ILE A 10 -5.02 -20.09 7.13
N ILE A 11 -5.87 -19.26 6.58
CA ILE A 11 -5.59 -17.84 6.35
C ILE A 11 -5.38 -17.09 7.68
N MET A 12 -6.19 -17.36 8.70
CA MET A 12 -6.02 -16.76 10.02
C MET A 12 -4.72 -17.19 10.71
N THR A 13 -4.26 -18.44 10.52
CA THR A 13 -2.97 -18.91 11.06
C THR A 13 -1.81 -18.23 10.37
N ASP A 14 -1.83 -18.09 9.05
CA ASP A 14 -0.78 -17.38 8.30
C ASP A 14 -0.65 -15.91 8.72
N ILE A 15 -1.78 -15.27 9.02
CA ILE A 15 -1.81 -13.89 9.54
C ILE A 15 -1.19 -13.81 10.93
N LEU A 16 -1.62 -14.69 11.83
CA LEU A 16 -1.11 -14.68 13.20
C LEU A 16 0.40 -14.91 13.23
N ASP A 17 0.93 -15.76 12.34
CA ASP A 17 2.36 -15.99 12.22
C ASP A 17 3.11 -14.81 11.61
N GLN A 18 2.53 -14.12 10.62
CA GLN A 18 3.08 -12.87 10.10
C GLN A 18 3.09 -11.76 11.18
N PHE A 19 2.00 -11.61 11.93
CA PHE A 19 1.95 -10.67 13.05
C PHE A 19 2.94 -11.02 14.16
N ARG A 20 3.14 -12.31 14.47
CA ARG A 20 4.13 -12.79 15.44
C ARG A 20 5.56 -12.46 15.02
N THR A 21 5.88 -12.68 13.74
CA THR A 21 7.19 -12.35 13.15
C THR A 21 7.45 -10.85 13.21
N LEU A 22 6.45 -10.01 12.91
CA LEU A 22 6.52 -8.56 12.98
C LEU A 22 6.59 -8.03 14.42
N ALA A 23 5.92 -8.68 15.37
CA ALA A 23 5.96 -8.29 16.78
C ALA A 23 7.32 -8.54 17.45
N ASN A 24 8.09 -9.51 16.95
CA ASN A 24 9.40 -9.90 17.48
C ASN A 24 10.58 -9.18 16.78
N ALA A 25 10.31 -8.30 15.81
CA ALA A 25 11.36 -7.54 15.13
C ALA A 25 11.99 -6.47 16.06
N PRO A 26 13.30 -6.24 16.00
CA PRO A 26 13.99 -5.31 16.91
C PRO A 26 13.50 -3.87 16.75
N THR A 27 13.18 -3.23 17.87
CA THR A 27 12.39 -2.00 18.04
C THR A 27 13.03 -0.67 17.58
N ARG A 28 14.11 -0.67 16.83
CA ARG A 28 14.91 0.56 16.59
C ARG A 28 14.49 1.42 15.38
N ARG A 29 13.44 1.05 14.62
CA ARG A 29 12.93 1.85 13.47
C ARG A 29 11.41 2.00 13.54
N ARG A 30 10.92 2.78 14.51
CA ARG A 30 9.49 2.87 14.82
C ARG A 30 8.56 3.43 13.73
N PRO A 31 8.86 4.49 12.95
CA PRO A 31 7.90 5.01 11.96
C PRO A 31 7.72 4.09 10.76
N ALA A 32 8.80 3.62 10.12
CA ALA A 32 8.74 2.71 8.99
C ALA A 32 8.03 1.39 9.35
N TYR A 33 8.30 0.82 10.51
CA TYR A 33 7.65 -0.40 10.98
C TYR A 33 6.12 -0.27 11.16
N LEU A 34 5.61 0.92 11.55
CA LEU A 34 4.17 1.15 11.67
C LEU A 34 3.50 1.25 10.29
N GLU A 35 4.17 1.86 9.32
CA GLU A 35 3.71 1.97 7.94
C GLU A 35 3.73 0.61 7.25
N ASP A 36 4.78 -0.21 7.46
CA ASP A 36 4.84 -1.60 6.98
C ASP A 36 3.67 -2.46 7.49
N LYS A 37 3.36 -2.37 8.79
CA LYS A 37 2.22 -3.07 9.39
C LYS A 37 0.89 -2.62 8.78
N LEU A 38 0.70 -1.32 8.65
CA LEU A 38 -0.49 -0.75 8.03
C LEU A 38 -0.64 -1.27 6.60
N GLN A 39 0.45 -1.26 5.82
CA GLN A 39 0.47 -1.72 4.45
C GLN A 39 0.07 -3.20 4.33
N ILE A 40 0.66 -4.07 5.16
CA ILE A 40 0.35 -5.49 5.19
C ILE A 40 -1.14 -5.71 5.53
N SER A 41 -1.65 -5.01 6.54
CA SER A 41 -3.06 -5.12 6.95
C SER A 41 -4.02 -4.66 5.84
N CYS A 42 -3.73 -3.55 5.18
CA CYS A 42 -4.52 -3.02 4.07
C CYS A 42 -4.55 -4.00 2.88
N LYS A 43 -3.36 -4.48 2.47
CA LYS A 43 -3.24 -5.42 1.34
C LYS A 43 -3.96 -6.73 1.62
N TYR A 44 -3.78 -7.25 2.81
CA TYR A 44 -4.44 -8.48 3.23
C TYR A 44 -5.97 -8.34 3.22
N TRP A 45 -6.51 -7.29 3.86
CA TRP A 45 -7.95 -7.03 3.84
C TRP A 45 -8.48 -6.91 2.41
N PHE A 46 -7.76 -6.19 1.54
CA PHE A 46 -8.18 -6.02 0.15
C PHE A 46 -8.26 -7.36 -0.60
N ASP A 47 -7.25 -8.22 -0.47
CA ASP A 47 -7.20 -9.52 -1.15
C ASP A 47 -8.30 -10.47 -0.68
N MET A 48 -8.68 -10.37 0.60
CA MET A 48 -9.77 -11.14 1.17
C MET A 48 -11.15 -10.62 0.73
N GLN A 49 -11.31 -9.31 0.72
CA GLN A 49 -12.60 -8.68 0.42
C GLN A 49 -12.89 -8.63 -1.08
N TYR A 50 -11.85 -8.43 -1.89
CA TYR A 50 -11.96 -8.22 -3.34
C TYR A 50 -10.99 -9.12 -4.12
N PRO A 51 -11.09 -10.46 -4.00
CA PRO A 51 -10.16 -11.40 -4.64
C PRO A 51 -10.13 -11.26 -6.16
N GLN A 52 -11.23 -10.82 -6.78
CA GLN A 52 -11.34 -10.56 -8.23
C GLN A 52 -10.47 -9.37 -8.69
N TYR A 53 -10.14 -8.44 -7.80
CA TYR A 53 -9.36 -7.23 -8.10
C TYR A 53 -7.92 -7.28 -7.55
N ARG A 54 -7.51 -8.38 -6.92
CA ARG A 54 -6.22 -8.48 -6.21
C ARG A 54 -5.00 -8.11 -7.05
N LEU A 55 -5.05 -8.39 -8.37
CA LEU A 55 -3.96 -8.07 -9.31
C LEU A 55 -3.94 -6.58 -9.71
N LEU A 56 -5.04 -5.87 -9.50
CA LEU A 56 -5.16 -4.45 -9.85
C LEU A 56 -4.69 -3.52 -8.73
N LEU A 57 -4.54 -4.00 -7.50
CA LEU A 57 -3.92 -3.25 -6.41
C LEU A 57 -2.43 -3.59 -6.36
N HIS A 58 -1.62 -2.72 -6.94
CA HIS A 58 -0.17 -2.87 -7.00
C HIS A 58 0.51 -2.08 -5.89
N HIS A 59 1.47 -2.71 -5.19
CA HIS A 59 2.41 -2.05 -4.29
C HIS A 59 3.71 -1.74 -5.03
N SER A 60 4.18 -0.50 -4.91
CA SER A 60 5.48 -0.11 -5.43
C SER A 60 6.50 -0.04 -4.29
N PRO A 61 7.57 -0.85 -4.32
CA PRO A 61 8.59 -0.85 -3.27
C PRO A 61 9.49 0.39 -3.40
N ASN A 62 8.97 1.55 -3.01
CA ASN A 62 9.70 2.83 -3.08
C ASN A 62 10.58 3.09 -1.88
N GLU A 63 10.33 2.42 -0.77
CA GLU A 63 11.05 2.62 0.48
C GLU A 63 11.85 1.37 0.87
N GLY A 64 13.02 1.60 1.44
CA GLY A 64 13.67 0.66 2.34
C GLY A 64 14.48 -0.47 1.75
N LEU A 65 14.62 -0.62 0.47
CA LEU A 65 15.77 -1.34 -0.03
C LEU A 65 17.00 -0.46 0.23
N LEU A 66 17.47 -0.52 1.48
CA LEU A 66 18.75 0.04 1.91
C LEU A 66 19.77 -0.38 0.87
N MET A 67 20.11 0.58 0.04
CA MET A 67 21.09 0.41 -1.01
C MET A 67 22.40 0.12 -0.34
N LYS A 68 22.84 -1.12 -0.40
CA LYS A 68 24.17 -1.48 0.09
C LYS A 68 25.28 -0.81 -0.72
N HIS A 69 24.93 -0.25 -1.92
CA HIS A 69 25.89 0.41 -2.79
C HIS A 69 25.23 1.57 -3.56
N ASP A 70 25.88 2.72 -3.65
CA ASP A 70 25.46 3.91 -4.40
C ASP A 70 25.17 3.64 -5.91
N ARG A 71 25.85 2.65 -6.50
CA ARG A 71 25.65 2.24 -7.89
C ARG A 71 24.23 1.74 -8.18
N ASP A 72 23.59 1.05 -7.22
CA ASP A 72 22.23 0.52 -7.37
C ASP A 72 21.19 1.66 -7.39
N GLY A 73 21.46 2.75 -6.68
CA GLY A 73 20.60 3.93 -6.66
C GLY A 73 20.58 4.66 -7.98
N ALA A 74 21.74 4.89 -8.57
CA ALA A 74 21.86 5.54 -9.88
C ALA A 74 21.20 4.70 -10.98
N LYS A 75 21.41 3.38 -10.97
CA LYS A 75 20.78 2.46 -11.92
C LYS A 75 19.26 2.50 -11.83
N ARG A 76 18.69 2.43 -10.61
CA ARG A 76 17.23 2.48 -10.42
C ARG A 76 16.63 3.80 -10.87
N LYS A 77 17.28 4.94 -10.58
CA LYS A 77 16.87 6.24 -11.09
C LYS A 77 16.89 6.28 -12.62
N ALA A 78 17.92 5.75 -13.24
CA ALA A 78 18.03 5.65 -14.70
C ALA A 78 16.92 4.75 -15.30
N MET A 79 16.52 3.69 -14.58
CA MET A 79 15.41 2.81 -14.93
C MET A 79 14.02 3.43 -14.69
N GLY A 80 13.95 4.69 -14.21
CA GLY A 80 12.69 5.41 -14.03
C GLY A 80 12.13 5.41 -12.60
N MET A 81 12.83 4.84 -11.62
CA MET A 81 12.39 4.93 -10.23
C MET A 81 12.40 6.39 -9.77
N ARG A 82 11.32 6.85 -9.19
CA ARG A 82 11.17 8.21 -8.66
C ARG A 82 10.84 8.16 -7.17
N ALA A 83 11.47 9.03 -6.39
CA ALA A 83 11.11 9.22 -4.99
C ALA A 83 9.69 9.80 -4.90
N GLY A 84 8.95 9.44 -3.86
CA GLY A 84 7.62 9.99 -3.61
C GLY A 84 6.47 9.28 -4.36
N PHE A 85 6.74 8.20 -5.07
CA PHE A 85 5.67 7.39 -5.67
C PHE A 85 4.78 6.79 -4.56
N PRO A 86 3.45 6.76 -4.70
CA PRO A 86 2.54 6.27 -3.68
C PRO A 86 2.71 4.78 -3.38
N ASP A 87 2.37 4.36 -2.16
CA ASP A 87 2.54 2.97 -1.69
C ASP A 87 1.70 1.97 -2.46
N PHE A 88 0.46 2.36 -2.82
CA PHE A 88 -0.41 1.55 -3.66
C PHE A 88 -0.96 2.33 -4.84
N ILE A 89 -1.08 1.64 -5.97
CA ILE A 89 -1.87 2.07 -7.12
C ILE A 89 -2.97 1.03 -7.36
N PHE A 90 -4.22 1.49 -7.36
CA PHE A 90 -5.37 0.69 -7.76
C PHE A 90 -5.79 1.06 -9.18
N LEU A 91 -5.55 0.15 -10.11
CA LEU A 91 -5.66 0.38 -11.56
C LEU A 91 -7.09 0.26 -12.10
N LEU A 92 -8.07 -0.08 -11.26
CA LEU A 92 -9.46 -0.19 -11.68
C LEU A 92 -10.06 1.21 -11.86
N PRO A 93 -10.51 1.60 -13.07
CA PRO A 93 -11.17 2.89 -13.27
C PRO A 93 -12.59 2.86 -12.69
N ASN A 94 -13.10 4.03 -12.31
CA ASN A 94 -14.50 4.25 -11.99
C ASN A 94 -15.06 5.42 -12.81
N LYS A 95 -16.36 5.78 -12.62
CA LYS A 95 -17.01 6.85 -13.39
C LYS A 95 -16.31 8.21 -13.29
N LYS A 96 -15.49 8.43 -12.28
CA LYS A 96 -14.86 9.72 -12.02
C LYS A 96 -13.36 9.73 -12.22
N TYR A 97 -12.69 8.61 -11.93
CA TYR A 97 -11.23 8.53 -11.88
C TYR A 97 -10.71 7.33 -12.66
N PRO A 98 -9.65 7.48 -13.46
CA PRO A 98 -9.01 6.39 -14.18
C PRO A 98 -8.26 5.41 -13.26
N TYR A 99 -7.80 5.86 -12.10
CA TYR A 99 -7.12 5.05 -11.08
C TYR A 99 -7.13 5.77 -9.73
N LEU A 100 -6.77 5.01 -8.67
CA LEU A 100 -6.62 5.52 -7.31
C LEU A 100 -5.19 5.28 -6.84
N ALA A 101 -4.51 6.35 -6.43
CA ALA A 101 -3.22 6.32 -5.75
C ALA A 101 -3.43 6.46 -4.24
N ILE A 102 -2.76 5.61 -3.45
CA ILE A 102 -2.91 5.59 -2.00
C ILE A 102 -1.53 5.67 -1.36
N GLU A 103 -1.34 6.69 -0.55
CA GLU A 103 -0.17 6.90 0.29
C GLU A 103 -0.50 6.50 1.73
N LEU A 104 0.33 5.66 2.31
CA LEU A 104 0.18 5.26 3.70
C LEU A 104 1.05 6.14 4.59
N LYS A 105 0.51 6.56 5.72
CA LYS A 105 1.25 7.34 6.72
C LYS A 105 0.90 6.88 8.13
N SER A 106 1.88 6.88 8.99
CA SER A 106 1.63 6.79 10.43
C SER A 106 0.78 7.98 10.91
N ALA A 107 0.17 7.88 12.10
CA ALA A 107 -0.75 8.90 12.63
C ALA A 107 -0.16 10.32 12.64
N LYS A 108 1.16 10.45 12.87
CA LYS A 108 1.89 11.72 12.87
C LYS A 108 2.75 11.94 11.62
N GLY A 109 2.77 10.98 10.69
CA GLY A 109 3.55 11.05 9.45
C GLY A 109 3.09 12.19 8.55
N ARG A 110 4.02 12.83 7.86
CA ARG A 110 3.75 13.89 6.88
C ARG A 110 4.28 13.48 5.51
N GLN A 111 3.67 13.98 4.46
CA GLN A 111 4.21 13.82 3.11
C GLN A 111 5.54 14.55 2.98
N SER A 112 6.47 13.92 2.26
CA SER A 112 7.66 14.60 1.73
C SER A 112 7.28 15.51 0.55
N ASP A 113 8.18 16.41 0.15
CA ASP A 113 7.93 17.28 -0.99
C ASP A 113 7.78 16.48 -2.29
N HIS A 114 8.56 15.41 -2.47
CA HIS A 114 8.40 14.49 -3.60
C HIS A 114 7.03 13.81 -3.63
N GLN A 115 6.46 13.44 -2.48
CA GLN A 115 5.12 12.87 -2.40
C GLN A 115 4.03 13.90 -2.76
N LYS A 116 4.21 15.16 -2.37
CA LYS A 116 3.32 16.25 -2.77
C LYS A 116 3.38 16.52 -4.28
N GLU A 117 4.57 16.48 -4.88
CA GLU A 117 4.75 16.59 -6.33
C GLU A 117 4.02 15.45 -7.06
N TYR A 118 4.13 14.21 -6.56
CA TYR A 118 3.40 13.08 -7.12
C TYR A 118 1.90 13.22 -6.96
N GLN A 119 1.42 13.64 -5.80
CA GLN A 119 0.00 13.93 -5.61
C GLN A 119 -0.50 14.92 -6.65
N GLN A 120 0.18 16.04 -6.82
CA GLN A 120 -0.20 17.05 -7.81
C GLN A 120 -0.21 16.49 -9.24
N ALA A 121 0.80 15.70 -9.61
CA ALA A 121 0.88 15.07 -10.93
C ALA A 121 -0.28 14.08 -11.16
N VAL A 122 -0.59 13.22 -10.17
CA VAL A 122 -1.71 12.27 -10.22
C VAL A 122 -3.04 12.99 -10.38
N GLU A 123 -3.30 14.03 -9.58
CA GLU A 123 -4.54 14.79 -9.62
C GLU A 123 -4.68 15.58 -10.92
N THR A 124 -3.60 16.15 -11.43
CA THR A 124 -3.58 16.85 -12.74
C THR A 124 -3.86 15.89 -13.89
N ALA A 125 -3.40 14.64 -13.80
CA ALA A 125 -3.70 13.59 -14.77
C ALA A 125 -5.10 12.98 -14.61
N GLY A 126 -5.94 13.52 -13.72
CA GLY A 126 -7.30 13.05 -13.48
C GLY A 126 -7.41 11.83 -12.55
N GLY A 127 -6.32 11.35 -11.99
CA GLY A 127 -6.32 10.30 -10.97
C GLY A 127 -6.82 10.81 -9.62
N ARG A 128 -7.19 9.90 -8.73
CA ARG A 128 -7.47 10.23 -7.34
C ARG A 128 -6.25 9.89 -6.49
N TYR A 129 -5.82 10.82 -5.65
CA TYR A 129 -4.78 10.59 -4.65
C TYR A 129 -5.37 10.70 -3.24
N VAL A 130 -5.03 9.78 -2.35
CA VAL A 130 -5.48 9.80 -0.95
C VAL A 130 -4.34 9.42 -0.02
N ILE A 131 -4.35 10.03 1.18
CA ILE A 131 -3.48 9.65 2.29
C ILE A 131 -4.32 8.85 3.27
N VAL A 132 -3.83 7.68 3.67
CA VAL A 132 -4.51 6.76 4.57
C VAL A 132 -3.61 6.50 5.78
N ARG A 133 -4.19 6.52 6.97
CA ARG A 133 -3.45 6.39 8.23
C ARG A 133 -3.85 5.18 9.05
N THR A 134 -4.99 4.58 8.73
CA THR A 134 -5.50 3.38 9.40
C THR A 134 -6.07 2.40 8.39
N THR A 135 -6.20 1.14 8.80
CA THR A 135 -6.83 0.12 7.96
C THR A 135 -8.31 0.46 7.70
N GLU A 136 -8.99 1.06 8.66
CA GLU A 136 -10.39 1.49 8.54
C GLU A 136 -10.54 2.60 7.49
N GLU A 137 -9.65 3.60 7.48
CA GLU A 137 -9.63 4.63 6.43
C GLU A 137 -9.38 4.02 5.05
N PHE A 138 -8.50 3.02 4.96
CA PHE A 138 -8.27 2.29 3.72
C PHE A 138 -9.52 1.57 3.25
N MET A 139 -10.20 0.84 4.14
CA MET A 139 -11.46 0.13 3.86
C MET A 139 -12.53 1.08 3.33
N VAL A 140 -12.73 2.22 4.01
CA VAL A 140 -13.69 3.24 3.59
C VAL A 140 -13.31 3.80 2.22
N THR A 141 -12.04 4.13 2.01
CA THR A 141 -11.53 4.67 0.74
C THR A 141 -11.80 3.74 -0.43
N ILE A 142 -11.47 2.45 -0.29
CA ILE A 142 -11.69 1.43 -1.33
C ILE A 142 -13.19 1.23 -1.58
N ASN A 143 -13.99 1.06 -0.52
CA ASN A 143 -15.43 0.86 -0.65
C ASN A 143 -16.10 2.03 -1.37
N ASP A 144 -15.75 3.27 -1.02
CA ASP A 144 -16.31 4.46 -1.65
C ASP A 144 -15.82 4.65 -3.09
N TYR A 145 -14.61 4.20 -3.39
CA TYR A 145 -14.11 4.20 -4.77
C TYR A 145 -14.88 3.21 -5.64
N LEU A 146 -15.12 2.00 -5.14
CA LEU A 146 -15.82 0.92 -5.83
C LEU A 146 -17.32 1.19 -6.03
N LYS A 147 -17.98 1.93 -5.12
CA LYS A 147 -19.40 2.35 -5.31
C LYS A 147 -19.62 3.21 -6.55
N LYS A 148 -18.56 3.73 -7.15
CA LYS A 148 -18.60 4.61 -8.32
C LYS A 148 -18.22 3.92 -9.63
N ILE A 149 -18.14 2.60 -9.63
CA ILE A 149 -17.90 1.79 -10.83
C ILE A 149 -19.12 1.75 -11.77
#